data_99d0ea8a3c4bc330fbec12140acf7700
#
_entry.id   99d0ea8a3c4bc330fbec12140acf7700
#
_cell.length_a   1.000
_cell.length_b   1.000
_cell.length_c   1.000
_cell.angle_alpha   90.00
_cell.angle_beta   90.00
_cell.angle_gamma   90.00
#
_symmetry.space_group_name_H-M   'P 1'
#
loop_
_entity.id
_entity.type
_entity.pdbx_description
1 polymer ?
#
loop_
_entity_poly.entity_id
_entity_poly.type
_entity_poly.pdbx_seq_one_letter_code
_entity_poly.pdbx_strand_id
1 'polypeptide(L)'
;MQRKHQATCAIKSIRIEEMYKPRIYLDTSVIGGCFDDEFKQYSNQLFEEVISGKKRVVISDIVLFELEGAPENVKEVLNKIAEDSIEYVFLDKESILVANTYLKEGVIVEGSLSDARHIAIATVERVDVLVSWNFKHIVNLNRIHLINSVNLKLGYPILEIRSPMEVLYEG
;
A
#
# COMPACT_ATOMS: atom_id res chain seq x y z
N MET A 1 11.84 -23.01 -37.25
CA MET A 1 12.55 -22.83 -35.97
C MET A 1 12.10 -21.59 -35.17
N GLN A 2 11.76 -20.46 -35.77
CA GLN A 2 11.33 -19.21 -35.10
C GLN A 2 10.02 -19.31 -34.31
N ARG A 3 9.01 -20.08 -34.78
CA ARG A 3 7.71 -20.20 -34.07
C ARG A 3 7.79 -20.90 -32.70
N LYS A 4 8.73 -21.84 -32.51
CA LYS A 4 8.91 -22.52 -31.21
C LYS A 4 9.56 -21.61 -30.16
N HIS A 5 10.45 -20.70 -30.57
CA HIS A 5 11.10 -19.75 -29.65
C HIS A 5 10.13 -18.67 -29.15
N GLN A 6 9.23 -18.17 -30.01
CA GLN A 6 8.23 -17.18 -29.62
C GLN A 6 7.19 -17.76 -28.65
N ALA A 7 6.74 -19.01 -28.89
CA ALA A 7 5.81 -19.67 -27.97
C ALA A 7 6.43 -19.94 -26.57
N THR A 8 7.71 -20.30 -26.51
CA THR A 8 8.42 -20.56 -25.25
C THR A 8 8.67 -19.28 -24.45
N CYS A 9 8.89 -18.15 -25.13
CA CYS A 9 9.06 -16.85 -24.48
C CYS A 9 7.73 -16.35 -23.92
N ALA A 10 6.63 -16.48 -24.68
CA ALA A 10 5.29 -16.10 -24.24
C ALA A 10 4.81 -16.94 -23.04
N ILE A 11 5.07 -18.25 -23.02
CA ILE A 11 4.71 -19.12 -21.90
C ILE A 11 5.54 -18.80 -20.64
N LYS A 12 6.80 -18.38 -20.78
CA LYS A 12 7.62 -17.93 -19.64
C LYS A 12 7.14 -16.60 -19.08
N SER A 13 6.76 -15.63 -19.92
CA SER A 13 6.22 -14.35 -19.45
C SER A 13 4.86 -14.54 -18.76
N ILE A 14 3.95 -15.34 -19.30
CA ILE A 14 2.66 -15.66 -18.67
C ILE A 14 2.87 -16.31 -17.29
N ARG A 15 3.82 -17.25 -17.12
CA ARG A 15 4.12 -17.86 -15.82
C ARG A 15 4.70 -16.89 -14.79
N ILE A 16 5.44 -15.88 -15.21
CA ILE A 16 6.00 -14.87 -14.29
C ILE A 16 4.90 -13.91 -13.83
N GLU A 17 4.03 -13.48 -14.72
CA GLU A 17 2.89 -12.62 -14.40
C GLU A 17 1.87 -13.33 -13.48
N GLU A 18 1.62 -14.63 -13.67
CA GLU A 18 0.76 -15.42 -12.78
C GLU A 18 1.38 -15.72 -11.41
N MET A 19 2.70 -15.62 -11.24
CA MET A 19 3.40 -15.90 -9.98
C MET A 19 3.64 -14.66 -9.14
N TYR A 20 3.69 -13.47 -9.72
CA TYR A 20 3.94 -12.23 -8.99
C TYR A 20 2.65 -11.60 -8.51
N LYS A 21 2.48 -11.56 -7.18
CA LYS A 21 1.37 -10.86 -6.53
C LYS A 21 1.91 -9.62 -5.85
N PRO A 22 1.58 -8.41 -6.33
CA PRO A 22 2.04 -7.19 -5.71
C PRO A 22 1.65 -7.12 -4.23
N ARG A 23 2.60 -6.72 -3.38
CA ARG A 23 2.39 -6.44 -1.96
C ARG A 23 1.95 -4.99 -1.81
N ILE A 24 0.69 -4.78 -1.49
CA ILE A 24 0.12 -3.44 -1.33
C ILE A 24 -0.12 -3.14 0.15
N TYR A 25 0.48 -2.08 0.66
CA TYR A 25 0.17 -1.56 1.99
C TYR A 25 -1.10 -0.71 1.91
N LEU A 26 -2.10 -1.03 2.70
CA LEU A 26 -3.35 -0.26 2.75
C LEU A 26 -3.35 0.67 3.96
N ASP A 27 -3.51 1.96 3.69
CA ASP A 27 -3.88 2.94 4.70
C ASP A 27 -5.36 2.75 5.09
N THR A 28 -5.71 3.09 6.31
CA THR A 28 -7.07 2.97 6.89
C THR A 28 -8.14 3.65 6.04
N SER A 29 -7.78 4.75 5.37
CA SER A 29 -8.70 5.48 4.48
C SER A 29 -9.23 4.63 3.30
N VAL A 30 -8.46 3.66 2.83
CA VAL A 30 -8.87 2.76 1.74
C VAL A 30 -9.95 1.80 2.22
N ILE A 31 -9.83 1.30 3.44
CA ILE A 31 -10.80 0.39 4.05
C ILE A 31 -12.11 1.13 4.33
N GLY A 32 -12.03 2.32 4.93
CA GLY A 32 -13.18 3.20 5.14
C GLY A 32 -13.82 3.66 3.83
N GLY A 33 -13.00 3.86 2.80
CA GLY A 33 -13.44 4.24 1.46
C GLY A 33 -14.41 3.26 0.80
N CYS A 34 -14.48 1.99 1.25
CA CYS A 34 -15.47 1.03 0.76
C CYS A 34 -16.93 1.47 1.00
N PHE A 35 -17.15 2.36 1.95
CA PHE A 35 -18.49 2.85 2.36
C PHE A 35 -18.68 4.34 2.10
N ASP A 36 -17.66 5.03 1.63
CA ASP A 36 -17.70 6.44 1.28
C ASP A 36 -18.24 6.62 -0.15
N ASP A 37 -19.22 7.51 -0.33
CA ASP A 37 -19.87 7.69 -1.63
C ASP A 37 -18.92 8.15 -2.74
N GLU A 38 -17.86 8.88 -2.39
CA GLU A 38 -16.85 9.35 -3.33
C GLU A 38 -15.85 8.24 -3.71
N PHE A 39 -15.48 7.37 -2.75
CA PHE A 39 -14.37 6.43 -2.91
C PHE A 39 -14.77 4.96 -3.06
N LYS A 40 -16.04 4.62 -2.75
CA LYS A 40 -16.49 3.23 -2.65
C LYS A 40 -16.29 2.41 -3.93
N GLN A 41 -16.40 3.03 -5.10
CA GLN A 41 -16.24 2.32 -6.36
C GLN A 41 -14.85 1.70 -6.47
N TYR A 42 -13.81 2.50 -6.33
CA TYR A 42 -12.42 2.04 -6.51
C TYR A 42 -11.90 1.26 -5.31
N SER A 43 -12.30 1.63 -4.07
CA SER A 43 -11.96 0.83 -2.90
C SER A 43 -12.50 -0.59 -3.03
N ASN A 44 -13.79 -0.77 -3.37
CA ASN A 44 -14.37 -2.10 -3.53
C ASN A 44 -13.74 -2.88 -4.70
N GLN A 45 -13.46 -2.25 -5.84
CA GLN A 45 -12.75 -2.91 -6.95
C GLN A 45 -11.36 -3.40 -6.53
N LEU A 46 -10.61 -2.60 -5.76
CA LEU A 46 -9.32 -3.01 -5.24
C LEU A 46 -9.44 -4.22 -4.30
N PHE A 47 -10.44 -4.21 -3.40
CA PHE A 47 -10.69 -5.36 -2.53
C PHE A 47 -11.14 -6.61 -3.30
N GLU A 48 -11.89 -6.48 -4.39
CA GLU A 48 -12.22 -7.61 -5.28
C GLU A 48 -10.95 -8.24 -5.89
N GLU A 49 -9.97 -7.45 -6.29
CA GLU A 49 -8.68 -7.97 -6.78
C GLU A 49 -7.87 -8.67 -5.67
N VAL A 50 -7.90 -8.15 -4.44
CA VAL A 50 -7.27 -8.80 -3.28
C VAL A 50 -7.98 -10.12 -2.95
N ILE A 51 -9.30 -10.12 -2.85
CA ILE A 51 -10.11 -11.33 -2.56
C ILE A 51 -9.92 -12.39 -3.64
N SER A 52 -9.80 -11.99 -4.92
CA SER A 52 -9.50 -12.91 -6.02
C SER A 52 -8.05 -13.41 -6.05
N GLY A 53 -7.20 -12.95 -5.12
CA GLY A 53 -5.82 -13.37 -4.98
C GLY A 53 -4.85 -12.79 -6.02
N LYS A 54 -5.23 -11.73 -6.72
CA LYS A 54 -4.34 -11.02 -7.66
C LYS A 54 -3.28 -10.18 -6.94
N LYS A 55 -3.58 -9.69 -5.74
CA LYS A 55 -2.71 -8.85 -4.91
C LYS A 55 -2.64 -9.40 -3.49
N ARG A 56 -1.54 -9.14 -2.78
CA ARG A 56 -1.38 -9.41 -1.36
C ARG A 56 -1.47 -8.09 -0.59
N VAL A 57 -2.26 -8.06 0.46
CA VAL A 57 -2.42 -6.89 1.33
C VAL A 57 -1.43 -6.96 2.49
N VAL A 58 -0.79 -5.83 2.77
CA VAL A 58 0.02 -5.62 3.97
C VAL A 58 -0.76 -4.68 4.90
N ILE A 59 -1.06 -5.15 6.10
CA ILE A 59 -1.83 -4.44 7.13
C ILE A 59 -0.95 -4.28 8.38
N SER A 60 -0.81 -3.04 8.86
CA SER A 60 -0.04 -2.78 10.08
C SER A 60 -0.92 -2.78 11.32
N ASP A 61 -0.28 -2.92 12.48
CA ASP A 61 -0.90 -2.73 13.80
C ASP A 61 -1.52 -1.33 13.96
N ILE A 62 -0.97 -0.30 13.30
CA ILE A 62 -1.55 1.05 13.27
C ILE A 62 -2.91 1.04 12.57
N VAL A 63 -3.01 0.38 11.41
CA VAL A 63 -4.29 0.23 10.70
C VAL A 63 -5.32 -0.47 11.58
N LEU A 64 -4.93 -1.57 12.24
CA LEU A 64 -5.83 -2.29 13.14
C LEU A 64 -6.28 -1.42 14.31
N PHE A 65 -5.37 -0.67 14.92
CA PHE A 65 -5.68 0.26 16.01
C PHE A 65 -6.64 1.38 15.56
N GLU A 66 -6.42 1.98 14.40
CA GLU A 66 -7.31 3.00 13.85
C GLU A 66 -8.71 2.44 13.53
N LEU A 67 -8.79 1.18 13.10
CA LEU A 67 -10.04 0.50 12.83
C LEU A 67 -10.85 0.16 14.10
N GLU A 68 -10.23 0.13 15.30
CA GLU A 68 -10.98 -0.11 16.55
C GLU A 68 -12.12 0.89 16.76
N GLY A 69 -11.91 2.15 16.36
CA GLY A 69 -12.91 3.21 16.41
C GLY A 69 -13.88 3.27 15.22
N ALA A 70 -13.68 2.43 14.20
CA ALA A 70 -14.50 2.44 12.99
C ALA A 70 -15.84 1.70 13.18
N PRO A 71 -16.86 1.99 12.35
CA PRO A 71 -18.09 1.21 12.29
C PRO A 71 -17.84 -0.28 12.00
N GLU A 72 -18.70 -1.16 12.49
CA GLU A 72 -18.52 -2.62 12.39
C GLU A 72 -18.40 -3.11 10.93
N ASN A 73 -19.20 -2.57 10.02
CA ASN A 73 -19.14 -2.90 8.60
C ASN A 73 -17.76 -2.58 7.97
N VAL A 74 -17.05 -1.57 8.48
CA VAL A 74 -15.68 -1.23 8.02
C VAL A 74 -14.69 -2.25 8.54
N LYS A 75 -14.80 -2.66 9.81
CA LYS A 75 -13.94 -3.69 10.42
C LYS A 75 -14.06 -5.05 9.71
N GLU A 76 -15.28 -5.40 9.28
CA GLU A 76 -15.56 -6.67 8.59
C GLU A 76 -14.96 -6.77 7.18
N VAL A 77 -14.48 -5.67 6.58
CA VAL A 77 -13.90 -5.71 5.24
C VAL A 77 -12.70 -6.66 5.18
N LEU A 78 -11.83 -6.61 6.17
CA LEU A 78 -10.63 -7.45 6.22
C LEU A 78 -10.96 -8.94 6.40
N ASN A 79 -12.09 -9.27 7.05
CA ASN A 79 -12.52 -10.65 7.28
C ASN A 79 -12.90 -11.38 5.98
N LYS A 80 -13.11 -10.66 4.89
CA LYS A 80 -13.43 -11.23 3.56
C LYS A 80 -12.21 -11.68 2.77
N ILE A 81 -11.02 -11.31 3.23
CA ILE A 81 -9.76 -11.62 2.55
C ILE A 81 -9.22 -12.94 3.09
N ALA A 82 -8.78 -13.82 2.20
CA ALA A 82 -8.15 -15.07 2.60
C ALA A 82 -6.87 -14.82 3.40
N GLU A 83 -6.62 -15.62 4.42
CA GLU A 83 -5.52 -15.46 5.37
C GLU A 83 -4.13 -15.45 4.70
N ASP A 84 -3.97 -16.22 3.63
CA ASP A 84 -2.74 -16.27 2.81
C ASP A 84 -2.54 -15.04 1.91
N SER A 85 -3.54 -14.19 1.78
CA SER A 85 -3.51 -12.94 1.02
C SER A 85 -3.32 -11.71 1.91
N ILE A 86 -3.25 -11.86 3.24
CA ILE A 86 -2.94 -10.81 4.21
C ILE A 86 -1.58 -11.07 4.85
N GLU A 87 -0.77 -10.02 4.93
CA GLU A 87 0.47 -9.98 5.68
C GLU A 87 0.35 -8.93 6.79
N TYR A 88 0.56 -9.35 8.03
CA TYR A 88 0.54 -8.44 9.19
C TYR A 88 1.94 -7.98 9.54
N VAL A 89 2.11 -6.67 9.68
CA VAL A 89 3.37 -6.01 10.03
C VAL A 89 3.19 -5.09 11.23
N PHE A 90 4.27 -4.65 11.84
CA PHE A 90 4.22 -3.89 13.08
C PHE A 90 5.07 -2.62 12.99
N LEU A 91 4.67 -1.59 13.73
CA LEU A 91 5.50 -0.41 13.95
C LEU A 91 6.69 -0.76 14.85
N ASP A 92 7.79 -1.10 14.23
CA ASP A 92 9.04 -1.46 14.91
C ASP A 92 9.94 -0.23 15.17
N LYS A 93 11.11 -0.46 15.78
CA LYS A 93 12.07 0.60 16.08
C LYS A 93 12.63 1.27 14.82
N GLU A 94 12.80 0.52 13.75
CA GLU A 94 13.32 1.01 12.47
C GLU A 94 12.28 1.93 11.80
N SER A 95 11.04 1.50 11.73
CA SER A 95 9.92 2.30 11.22
C SER A 95 9.69 3.59 12.04
N ILE A 96 9.83 3.52 13.37
CA ILE A 96 9.76 4.71 14.24
C ILE A 96 10.89 5.70 13.92
N LEU A 97 12.11 5.21 13.70
CA LEU A 97 13.26 6.07 13.34
C LEU A 97 13.02 6.75 11.98
N VAL A 98 12.54 6.02 10.99
CA VAL A 98 12.23 6.56 9.66
C VAL A 98 11.11 7.60 9.75
N ALA A 99 10.01 7.31 10.47
CA ALA A 99 8.92 8.26 10.67
C ALA A 99 9.38 9.56 11.36
N ASN A 100 10.20 9.45 12.40
CA ASN A 100 10.79 10.61 13.08
C ASN A 100 11.70 11.42 12.15
N THR A 101 12.38 10.77 11.23
CA THR A 101 13.23 11.46 10.24
C THR A 101 12.37 12.26 9.26
N TYR A 102 11.24 11.76 8.79
CA TYR A 102 10.31 12.52 7.95
C TYR A 102 9.80 13.79 8.65
N LEU A 103 9.48 13.70 9.94
CA LEU A 103 9.05 14.86 10.74
C LEU A 103 10.19 15.86 10.91
N LYS A 104 11.38 15.38 11.29
CA LYS A 104 12.56 16.21 11.52
C LYS A 104 13.02 16.96 10.28
N GLU A 105 12.97 16.31 9.11
CA GLU A 105 13.32 16.91 7.81
C GLU A 105 12.18 17.81 7.27
N GLY A 106 11.03 17.90 7.98
CA GLY A 106 9.88 18.72 7.58
C GLY A 106 9.14 18.20 6.35
N VAL A 107 9.39 16.95 5.96
CA VAL A 107 8.70 16.31 4.82
C VAL A 107 7.25 16.04 5.15
N ILE A 108 6.98 15.67 6.39
CA ILE A 108 5.64 15.50 6.94
C ILE A 108 5.50 16.45 8.15
N VAL A 109 4.36 17.13 8.26
CA VAL A 109 4.12 18.06 9.36
C VAL A 109 3.90 17.31 10.67
N GLU A 110 4.30 17.92 11.80
CA GLU A 110 4.24 17.30 13.13
C GLU A 110 2.84 16.79 13.51
N GLY A 111 1.77 17.43 13.07
CA GLY A 111 0.39 16.99 13.30
C GLY A 111 -0.03 15.73 12.54
N SER A 112 0.83 15.19 11.66
CA SER A 112 0.56 14.01 10.82
C SER A 112 1.45 12.83 11.18
N LEU A 113 1.67 12.58 12.47
CA LEU A 113 2.52 11.49 12.95
C LEU A 113 2.01 10.11 12.49
N SER A 114 0.69 9.90 12.44
CA SER A 114 0.11 8.64 11.94
C SER A 114 0.47 8.43 10.47
N ASP A 115 0.31 9.46 9.63
CA ASP A 115 0.68 9.41 8.22
C ASP A 115 2.18 9.07 8.05
N ALA A 116 3.06 9.71 8.86
CA ALA A 116 4.50 9.44 8.85
C ALA A 116 4.82 7.98 9.20
N ARG A 117 4.09 7.39 10.14
CA ARG A 117 4.25 5.99 10.54
C ARG A 117 3.78 5.02 9.46
N HIS A 118 2.63 5.26 8.83
CA HIS A 118 2.16 4.45 7.70
C HIS A 118 3.20 4.42 6.57
N ILE A 119 3.72 5.59 6.18
CA ILE A 119 4.73 5.70 5.13
C ILE A 119 6.04 5.00 5.55
N ALA A 120 6.45 5.16 6.81
CA ALA A 120 7.68 4.54 7.31
C ALA A 120 7.60 3.01 7.35
N ILE A 121 6.48 2.44 7.81
CA ILE A 121 6.26 0.99 7.79
C ILE A 121 6.31 0.49 6.35
N ALA A 122 5.57 1.11 5.43
CA ALA A 122 5.57 0.73 4.02
C ALA A 122 6.97 0.77 3.40
N THR A 123 7.79 1.75 3.79
CA THR A 123 9.19 1.91 3.35
C THR A 123 10.09 0.79 3.90
N VAL A 124 10.04 0.54 5.20
CA VAL A 124 10.88 -0.47 5.87
C VAL A 124 10.52 -1.88 5.40
N GLU A 125 9.24 -2.17 5.26
CA GLU A 125 8.71 -3.43 4.73
C GLU A 125 8.92 -3.60 3.22
N ARG A 126 9.39 -2.57 2.52
CA ARG A 126 9.67 -2.59 1.08
C ARG A 126 8.49 -3.13 0.29
N VAL A 127 7.30 -2.62 0.58
CA VAL A 127 6.10 -2.97 -0.18
C VAL A 127 6.20 -2.45 -1.62
N ASP A 128 5.46 -3.05 -2.54
CA ASP A 128 5.46 -2.59 -3.93
C ASP A 128 4.77 -1.23 -4.08
N VAL A 129 3.69 -1.01 -3.31
CA VAL A 129 2.97 0.26 -3.31
C VAL A 129 2.26 0.51 -1.98
N LEU A 130 2.28 1.76 -1.51
CA LEU A 130 1.41 2.28 -0.46
C LEU A 130 0.17 2.88 -1.11
N VAL A 131 -1.01 2.41 -0.72
CA VAL A 131 -2.29 2.85 -1.27
C VAL A 131 -3.08 3.64 -0.22
N SER A 132 -3.53 4.84 -0.56
CA SER A 132 -4.24 5.73 0.33
C SER A 132 -5.19 6.67 -0.43
N TRP A 133 -6.26 7.13 0.24
CA TRP A 133 -7.09 8.26 -0.21
C TRP A 133 -6.68 9.59 0.41
N ASN A 134 -5.62 9.62 1.23
CA ASN A 134 -5.14 10.85 1.87
C ASN A 134 -4.33 11.70 0.89
N PHE A 135 -5.01 12.44 0.01
CA PHE A 135 -4.39 13.34 -0.97
C PHE A 135 -3.68 14.54 -0.33
N LYS A 136 -4.03 14.87 0.91
CA LYS A 136 -3.42 16.01 1.60
C LYS A 136 -2.01 15.71 2.09
N HIS A 137 -1.79 14.51 2.65
CA HIS A 137 -0.57 14.20 3.37
C HIS A 137 0.23 13.03 2.79
N ILE A 138 -0.40 12.14 2.04
CA ILE A 138 0.22 10.91 1.53
C ILE A 138 0.30 10.93 0.00
N VAL A 139 -0.85 10.94 -0.69
CA VAL A 139 -0.92 10.88 -2.16
C VAL A 139 -0.79 12.29 -2.75
N ASN A 140 0.40 12.86 -2.66
CA ASN A 140 0.70 14.20 -3.16
C ASN A 140 2.09 14.18 -3.81
N LEU A 141 2.17 14.55 -5.09
CA LEU A 141 3.39 14.44 -5.88
C LEU A 141 4.62 15.08 -5.21
N ASN A 142 4.47 16.30 -4.69
CA ASN A 142 5.59 16.98 -4.03
C ASN A 142 6.03 16.24 -2.75
N ARG A 143 5.07 15.73 -1.98
CA ARG A 143 5.35 14.93 -0.78
C ARG A 143 6.03 13.62 -1.13
N ILE A 144 5.52 12.93 -2.14
CA ILE A 144 6.12 11.66 -2.62
C ILE A 144 7.59 11.87 -2.99
N HIS A 145 7.92 12.95 -3.70
CA HIS A 145 9.31 13.28 -4.04
C HIS A 145 10.17 13.55 -2.80
N LEU A 146 9.64 14.30 -1.82
CA LEU A 146 10.36 14.58 -0.58
C LEU A 146 10.54 13.33 0.29
N ILE A 147 9.50 12.50 0.44
CA ILE A 147 9.56 11.21 1.13
C ILE A 147 10.66 10.35 0.50
N ASN A 148 10.63 10.19 -0.82
CA ASN A 148 11.60 9.38 -1.54
C ASN A 148 13.03 9.94 -1.48
N SER A 149 13.20 11.26 -1.38
CA SER A 149 14.52 11.85 -1.16
C SER A 149 15.09 11.44 0.20
N VAL A 150 14.27 11.38 1.25
CA VAL A 150 14.67 10.89 2.58
C VAL A 150 14.92 9.38 2.55
N ASN A 151 14.07 8.61 1.89
CA ASN A 151 14.24 7.17 1.75
C ASN A 151 15.61 6.83 1.13
N LEU A 152 15.94 7.43 0.00
CA LEU A 152 17.23 7.24 -0.66
C LEU A 152 18.40 7.66 0.23
N LYS A 153 18.30 8.77 0.96
CA LYS A 153 19.32 9.25 1.92
C LYS A 153 19.55 8.25 3.05
N LEU A 154 18.49 7.53 3.49
CA LEU A 154 18.56 6.50 4.52
C LEU A 154 18.93 5.11 3.97
N GLY A 155 19.07 4.95 2.65
CA GLY A 155 19.44 3.68 2.01
C GLY A 155 18.25 2.77 1.69
N TYR A 156 17.02 3.29 1.72
CA TYR A 156 15.82 2.57 1.26
C TYR A 156 15.58 2.81 -0.23
N PRO A 157 14.89 1.89 -0.91
CA PRO A 157 14.40 2.12 -2.27
C PRO A 157 13.34 3.24 -2.28
N ILE A 158 13.02 3.72 -3.47
CA ILE A 158 11.83 4.57 -3.64
C ILE A 158 10.56 3.78 -3.27
N LEU A 159 9.61 4.46 -2.63
CA LEU A 159 8.30 3.93 -2.33
C LEU A 159 7.30 4.46 -3.34
N GLU A 160 6.61 3.57 -4.05
CA GLU A 160 5.46 3.94 -4.85
C GLU A 160 4.28 4.27 -3.94
N ILE A 161 3.64 5.42 -4.17
CA ILE A 161 2.47 5.87 -3.41
C ILE A 161 1.38 6.23 -4.41
N ARG A 162 0.22 5.60 -4.31
CA ARG A 162 -0.88 5.72 -5.26
C ARG A 162 -2.24 5.77 -4.56
N SER A 163 -3.23 6.32 -5.25
CA SER A 163 -4.63 6.11 -4.89
C SER A 163 -5.13 4.74 -5.37
N PRO A 164 -6.22 4.19 -4.81
CA PRO A 164 -6.84 2.97 -5.32
C PRO A 164 -7.17 3.05 -6.81
N MET A 165 -7.61 4.20 -7.30
CA MET A 165 -7.90 4.41 -8.72
C MET A 165 -6.66 4.20 -9.59
N GLU A 166 -5.51 4.77 -9.22
CA GLU A 166 -4.27 4.64 -10.00
C GLU A 166 -3.77 3.19 -10.03
N VAL A 167 -3.81 2.49 -8.89
CA VAL A 167 -3.38 1.07 -8.81
C VAL A 167 -4.23 0.14 -9.68
N LEU A 168 -5.51 0.46 -9.89
CA LEU A 168 -6.42 -0.33 -10.72
C LEU A 168 -6.20 -0.11 -12.22
N TYR A 169 -5.75 1.08 -12.63
CA TYR A 169 -5.50 1.41 -14.04
C TYR A 169 -4.11 0.98 -14.54
N GLU A 170 -3.21 0.57 -13.66
CA GLU A 170 -1.88 0.06 -14.01
C GLU A 170 -1.85 -1.46 -14.28
N GLY A 171 -3.01 -2.13 -14.21
CA GLY A 171 -3.18 -3.57 -14.38
C GLY A 171 -3.56 -3.99 -15.80
#